data_493f7e783965287867223d4a21c8db56
#
_entry.id   493f7e783965287867223d4a21c8db56
#
_cell.length_a   1.000
_cell.length_b   1.000
_cell.length_c   1.000
_cell.angle_alpha   90.00
_cell.angle_beta   90.00
_cell.angle_gamma   90.00
#
_symmetry.space_group_name_H-M   'P 1'
#
loop_
_entity.id
_entity.type
_entity.pdbx_description
1 polymer ?
#
loop_
_entity_poly.entity_id
_entity_poly.type
_entity_poly.pdbx_seq_one_letter_code
_entity_poly.pdbx_strand_id
1 'polypeptide(L)'
;MRRRTVLRWAANLAGALRLSGVRVWAQAANFPADQDDTLRALAVVVLPAELGAAGVDQTAEAFVRWVRGYRAGAEMDHGYGVTRLRAKGSSPAPGYLRQLAELRAALLSADMDSKRQVVTAALEQARINDLPRTPDGRHIAADLMAFYFRSSDANDLCYRAAIGRDLCRGLDGSEQAPAPLKGRA
;
A
#
# COMPACT_ATOMS: atom_id res chain seq x y z
N MET A 1 -37.47 31.85 -32.27
CA MET A 1 -36.26 31.59 -31.47
C MET A 1 -35.04 31.62 -32.38
N ARG A 2 -34.10 32.57 -32.16
CA ARG A 2 -32.97 32.80 -33.07
C ARG A 2 -31.85 31.80 -32.81
N ARG A 3 -31.44 31.06 -33.84
CA ARG A 3 -30.36 30.03 -33.81
C ARG A 3 -29.04 30.46 -33.14
N ARG A 4 -28.78 31.74 -33.04
CA ARG A 4 -27.57 32.33 -32.44
C ARG A 4 -27.54 32.25 -30.90
N THR A 5 -28.68 32.09 -30.23
CA THR A 5 -28.77 32.04 -28.77
C THR A 5 -28.42 30.65 -28.23
N VAL A 6 -28.71 29.59 -28.99
CA VAL A 6 -28.42 28.20 -28.61
C VAL A 6 -26.92 27.91 -28.65
N LEU A 7 -26.21 28.49 -29.64
CA LEU A 7 -24.75 28.30 -29.77
C LEU A 7 -23.94 28.99 -28.65
N ARG A 8 -24.44 30.09 -28.09
CA ARG A 8 -23.77 30.76 -26.95
C ARG A 8 -23.91 29.97 -25.65
N TRP A 9 -24.99 29.26 -25.45
CA TRP A 9 -25.21 28.40 -24.27
C TRP A 9 -24.38 27.12 -24.34
N ALA A 10 -24.18 26.54 -25.50
CA ALA A 10 -23.35 25.36 -25.69
C ALA A 10 -21.86 25.64 -25.46
N ALA A 11 -21.37 26.84 -25.82
CA ALA A 11 -19.97 27.22 -25.59
C ALA A 11 -19.63 27.43 -24.09
N ASN A 12 -20.61 27.93 -23.30
CA ASN A 12 -20.38 28.12 -21.85
C ASN A 12 -20.47 26.84 -21.06
N LEU A 13 -21.21 25.82 -21.48
CA LEU A 13 -21.26 24.51 -20.85
C LEU A 13 -20.00 23.67 -21.12
N ALA A 14 -19.39 23.82 -22.30
CA ALA A 14 -18.13 23.11 -22.62
C ALA A 14 -16.92 23.68 -21.86
N GLY A 15 -16.95 24.95 -21.46
CA GLY A 15 -15.88 25.56 -20.63
C GLY A 15 -15.92 25.14 -19.17
N ALA A 16 -17.10 24.90 -18.59
CA ALA A 16 -17.24 24.51 -17.18
C ALA A 16 -16.85 23.05 -16.91
N LEU A 17 -16.97 22.17 -17.89
CA LEU A 17 -16.62 20.75 -17.76
C LEU A 17 -15.10 20.47 -17.86
N ARG A 18 -14.32 21.39 -18.44
CA ARG A 18 -12.86 21.20 -18.58
C ARG A 18 -12.05 21.56 -17.33
N LEU A 19 -12.59 22.36 -16.42
CA LEU A 19 -11.86 22.81 -15.24
C LEU A 19 -12.02 21.88 -14.02
N SER A 20 -13.03 21.01 -14.00
CA SER A 20 -13.23 20.07 -12.90
C SER A 20 -12.34 18.83 -12.98
N GLY A 21 -11.89 18.43 -14.18
CA GLY A 21 -11.05 17.26 -14.39
C GLY A 21 -9.57 17.48 -14.03
N VAL A 22 -9.07 18.71 -14.15
CA VAL A 22 -7.64 19.01 -13.96
C VAL A 22 -7.26 19.09 -12.46
N ARG A 23 -8.20 19.46 -11.58
CA ARG A 23 -7.93 19.56 -10.13
C ARG A 23 -7.79 18.20 -9.42
N VAL A 24 -8.42 17.15 -9.94
CA VAL A 24 -8.36 15.81 -9.31
C VAL A 24 -7.00 15.15 -9.52
N TRP A 25 -6.30 15.46 -10.63
CA TRP A 25 -4.98 14.86 -10.93
C TRP A 25 -3.82 15.51 -10.17
N ALA A 26 -3.95 16.78 -9.76
CA ALA A 26 -2.88 17.49 -9.06
C ALA A 26 -2.81 17.16 -7.56
N GLN A 27 -3.90 16.71 -6.95
CA GLN A 27 -3.93 16.37 -5.52
C GLN A 27 -3.39 14.98 -5.19
N ALA A 28 -3.28 14.09 -6.16
CA ALA A 28 -2.72 12.74 -5.94
C ALA A 28 -1.18 12.72 -5.84
N ALA A 29 -0.51 13.83 -6.15
CA ALA A 29 0.94 13.84 -6.32
C ALA A 29 1.74 14.26 -5.07
N ASN A 30 1.13 14.87 -4.08
CA ASN A 30 1.87 15.37 -2.92
C ASN A 30 1.45 14.67 -1.63
N PHE A 31 2.23 13.67 -1.24
CA PHE A 31 2.35 13.28 0.14
C PHE A 31 3.30 14.31 0.77
N PRO A 32 2.83 15.23 1.65
CA PRO A 32 3.67 16.30 2.19
C PRO A 32 4.80 15.74 3.05
N ALA A 33 5.95 16.41 3.07
CA ALA A 33 7.10 15.95 3.84
C ALA A 33 6.82 15.90 5.35
N ASP A 34 5.94 16.76 5.87
CA ASP A 34 5.57 16.79 7.29
C ASP A 34 4.73 15.55 7.71
N GLN A 35 4.19 14.82 6.75
CA GLN A 35 3.51 13.54 7.00
C GLN A 35 4.47 12.35 6.99
N ASP A 36 5.68 12.52 6.44
CA ASP A 36 6.69 11.45 6.38
C ASP A 36 7.12 11.02 7.79
N ASP A 37 7.30 11.95 8.73
CA ASP A 37 7.67 11.65 10.12
C ASP A 37 6.55 10.89 10.84
N THR A 38 5.30 11.27 10.61
CA THR A 38 4.13 10.58 11.18
C THR A 38 3.98 9.18 10.60
N LEU A 39 4.21 9.02 9.29
CA LEU A 39 4.17 7.71 8.65
C LEU A 39 5.29 6.79 9.16
N ARG A 40 6.51 7.32 9.35
CA ARG A 40 7.62 6.54 9.94
C ARG A 40 7.30 6.12 11.37
N ALA A 41 6.77 7.03 12.19
CA ALA A 41 6.32 6.70 13.54
C ALA A 41 5.22 5.63 13.55
N LEU A 42 4.27 5.67 12.60
CA LEU A 42 3.28 4.61 12.41
C LEU A 42 3.94 3.31 11.98
N ALA A 43 4.88 3.35 11.03
CA ALA A 43 5.59 2.18 10.53
C ALA A 43 6.34 1.43 11.63
N VAL A 44 6.99 2.15 12.56
CA VAL A 44 7.63 1.55 13.75
C VAL A 44 6.64 0.79 14.63
N VAL A 45 5.38 1.23 14.69
CA VAL A 45 4.34 0.57 15.50
C VAL A 45 3.79 -0.68 14.85
N VAL A 46 3.60 -0.66 13.52
CA VAL A 46 2.84 -1.71 12.81
C VAL A 46 3.70 -2.72 12.06
N LEU A 47 4.97 -2.42 11.77
CA LEU A 47 5.85 -3.34 11.07
C LEU A 47 6.65 -4.21 12.06
N PRO A 48 7.11 -5.39 11.63
CA PRO A 48 7.91 -6.28 12.46
C PRO A 48 9.20 -5.61 12.94
N ALA A 49 9.53 -5.78 14.23
CA ALA A 49 10.74 -5.21 14.85
C ALA A 49 12.04 -5.76 14.23
N GLU A 50 11.99 -6.96 13.70
CA GLU A 50 13.11 -7.68 13.04
C GLU A 50 13.62 -6.96 11.78
N LEU A 51 12.82 -6.04 11.20
CA LEU A 51 13.24 -5.18 10.10
C LEU A 51 14.34 -4.20 10.51
N GLY A 52 14.40 -3.85 11.80
CA GLY A 52 15.24 -2.77 12.28
C GLY A 52 14.82 -1.39 11.70
N ALA A 53 15.48 -0.33 12.14
CA ALA A 53 15.14 1.04 11.72
C ALA A 53 15.27 1.24 10.20
N ALA A 54 16.36 0.73 9.60
CA ALA A 54 16.59 0.89 8.16
C ALA A 54 15.52 0.20 7.30
N GLY A 55 15.07 -1.01 7.67
CA GLY A 55 14.02 -1.72 6.93
C GLY A 55 12.65 -1.07 7.09
N VAL A 56 12.36 -0.50 8.26
CA VAL A 56 11.13 0.26 8.51
C VAL A 56 11.10 1.51 7.63
N ASP A 57 12.19 2.29 7.60
CA ASP A 57 12.32 3.50 6.77
C ASP A 57 12.19 3.17 5.28
N GLN A 58 12.88 2.15 4.81
CA GLN A 58 12.81 1.69 3.42
C GLN A 58 11.38 1.28 3.02
N THR A 59 10.68 0.58 3.90
CA THR A 59 9.29 0.16 3.68
C THR A 59 8.35 1.38 3.62
N ALA A 60 8.50 2.33 4.55
CA ALA A 60 7.71 3.57 4.55
C ALA A 60 7.92 4.38 3.27
N GLU A 61 9.17 4.55 2.83
CA GLU A 61 9.49 5.24 1.58
C GLU A 61 8.93 4.50 0.35
N ALA A 62 9.02 3.17 0.33
CA ALA A 62 8.46 2.37 -0.75
C ALA A 62 6.92 2.50 -0.81
N PHE A 63 6.26 2.53 0.34
CA PHE A 63 4.83 2.77 0.44
C PHE A 63 4.45 4.16 -0.08
N VAL A 64 5.19 5.22 0.30
CA VAL A 64 4.98 6.58 -0.23
C VAL A 64 5.12 6.60 -1.75
N ARG A 65 6.18 5.95 -2.29
CA ARG A 65 6.35 5.84 -3.76
C ARG A 65 5.16 5.13 -4.43
N TRP A 66 4.66 4.07 -3.80
CA TRP A 66 3.48 3.35 -4.29
C TRP A 66 2.24 4.25 -4.29
N VAL A 67 1.98 4.98 -3.19
CA VAL A 67 0.83 5.92 -3.10
C VAL A 67 0.93 7.02 -4.16
N ARG A 68 2.10 7.61 -4.35
CA ARG A 68 2.35 8.64 -5.37
C ARG A 68 2.18 8.10 -6.80
N GLY A 69 2.58 6.86 -7.03
CA GLY A 69 2.44 6.16 -8.30
C GLY A 69 1.06 5.56 -8.55
N TYR A 70 0.13 5.67 -7.59
CA TYR A 70 -1.19 5.06 -7.71
C TYR A 70 -1.97 5.63 -8.89
N ARG A 71 -2.49 4.74 -9.73
CA ARG A 71 -3.32 5.09 -10.88
C ARG A 71 -4.71 4.48 -10.70
N ALA A 72 -5.74 5.33 -10.66
CA ALA A 72 -7.13 4.91 -10.76
C ALA A 72 -7.44 4.43 -12.18
N GLY A 73 -8.43 3.55 -12.32
CA GLY A 73 -8.87 3.05 -13.62
C GLY A 73 -8.90 1.52 -13.67
N ALA A 74 -8.68 0.98 -14.85
CA ALA A 74 -8.69 -0.46 -15.07
C ALA A 74 -7.26 -0.98 -15.29
N GLU A 75 -6.91 -2.06 -14.62
CA GLU A 75 -5.64 -2.77 -14.78
C GLU A 75 -5.94 -4.21 -15.23
N MET A 76 -5.22 -4.66 -16.24
CA MET A 76 -5.29 -6.06 -16.66
C MET A 76 -4.43 -6.91 -15.74
N ASP A 77 -5.06 -7.86 -15.05
CA ASP A 77 -4.35 -8.87 -14.27
C ASP A 77 -3.98 -10.03 -15.21
N HIS A 78 -2.69 -10.11 -15.53
CA HIS A 78 -2.14 -11.19 -16.36
C HIS A 78 -1.84 -12.44 -15.52
N GLY A 79 -2.84 -12.94 -14.76
CA GLY A 79 -2.72 -14.23 -14.10
C GLY A 79 -2.70 -15.37 -15.13
N TYR A 80 -2.06 -16.49 -14.80
CA TYR A 80 -2.01 -17.70 -15.63
C TYR A 80 -3.41 -18.10 -16.09
N GLY A 81 -3.69 -17.95 -17.36
CA GLY A 81 -4.84 -18.53 -18.06
C GLY A 81 -6.12 -17.68 -18.10
N VAL A 82 -6.27 -16.60 -17.33
CA VAL A 82 -7.47 -15.75 -17.40
C VAL A 82 -7.09 -14.28 -17.23
N THR A 83 -7.30 -13.51 -18.27
CA THR A 83 -7.20 -12.04 -18.21
C THR A 83 -8.39 -11.49 -17.45
N ARG A 84 -8.19 -11.00 -16.24
CA ARG A 84 -9.23 -10.30 -15.46
C ARG A 84 -8.96 -8.81 -15.47
N LEU A 85 -9.99 -8.04 -15.81
CA LEU A 85 -9.98 -6.61 -15.64
C LEU A 85 -10.26 -6.29 -14.16
N ARG A 86 -9.28 -5.67 -13.47
CA ARG A 86 -9.47 -5.14 -12.11
C ARG A 86 -9.70 -3.66 -12.19
N ALA A 87 -10.87 -3.22 -11.75
CA ALA A 87 -11.12 -1.79 -11.57
C ALA A 87 -10.43 -1.32 -10.28
N LYS A 88 -9.55 -0.32 -10.41
CA LYS A 88 -8.95 0.40 -9.28
C LYS A 88 -9.75 1.67 -9.03
N GLY A 89 -10.23 1.85 -7.80
CA GLY A 89 -10.92 3.06 -7.36
C GLY A 89 -10.05 4.31 -7.39
N SER A 90 -10.55 5.40 -6.85
CA SER A 90 -9.79 6.63 -6.65
C SER A 90 -8.58 6.41 -5.76
N SER A 91 -7.56 7.29 -5.87
CA SER A 91 -6.37 7.22 -5.04
C SER A 91 -6.73 7.25 -3.55
N PRO A 92 -6.14 6.38 -2.72
CA PRO A 92 -6.35 6.37 -1.27
C PRO A 92 -5.63 7.53 -0.55
N ALA A 93 -4.73 8.23 -1.23
CA ALA A 93 -3.89 9.27 -0.64
C ALA A 93 -4.64 10.32 0.20
N PRO A 94 -5.80 10.88 -0.22
CA PRO A 94 -6.53 11.84 0.62
C PRO A 94 -7.04 11.25 1.93
N GLY A 95 -7.44 9.98 1.91
CA GLY A 95 -7.84 9.23 3.11
C GLY A 95 -6.68 9.04 4.08
N TYR A 96 -5.54 8.60 3.55
CA TYR A 96 -4.32 8.38 4.34
C TYR A 96 -3.80 9.67 4.98
N LEU A 97 -3.78 10.79 4.25
CA LEU A 97 -3.35 12.07 4.79
C LEU A 97 -4.22 12.52 5.97
N ARG A 98 -5.52 12.35 5.87
CA ARG A 98 -6.44 12.65 6.98
C ARG A 98 -6.18 11.75 8.19
N GLN A 99 -6.03 10.44 7.99
CA GLN A 99 -5.76 9.48 9.06
C GLN A 99 -4.40 9.75 9.73
N LEU A 100 -3.37 10.12 8.97
CA LEU A 100 -2.08 10.52 9.54
C LEU A 100 -2.20 11.81 10.36
N ALA A 101 -2.96 12.80 9.88
CA ALA A 101 -3.20 14.02 10.64
C ALA A 101 -3.91 13.75 11.97
N GLU A 102 -4.88 12.85 12.00
CA GLU A 102 -5.60 12.41 13.20
C GLU A 102 -4.68 11.68 14.19
N LEU A 103 -3.76 10.84 13.71
CA LEU A 103 -2.84 10.05 14.52
C LEU A 103 -1.58 10.81 14.97
N ARG A 104 -1.25 11.94 14.33
CA ARG A 104 0.03 12.64 14.45
C ARG A 104 0.42 12.94 15.90
N ALA A 105 -0.47 13.55 16.66
CA ALA A 105 -0.17 13.97 18.03
C ALA A 105 0.21 12.78 18.93
N ALA A 106 -0.52 11.68 18.81
CA ALA A 106 -0.25 10.47 19.58
C ALA A 106 1.02 9.75 19.12
N LEU A 107 1.24 9.65 17.79
CA LEU A 107 2.39 8.93 17.24
C LEU A 107 3.72 9.65 17.50
N LEU A 108 3.73 10.99 17.58
CA LEU A 108 4.97 11.76 17.78
C LEU A 108 5.30 12.02 19.25
N SER A 109 4.34 11.98 20.17
CA SER A 109 4.54 12.36 21.58
C SER A 109 4.41 11.22 22.59
N ALA A 110 3.66 10.16 22.27
CA ALA A 110 3.36 9.07 23.21
C ALA A 110 4.51 8.02 23.24
N ASP A 111 4.56 7.26 24.36
CA ASP A 111 5.35 6.04 24.46
C ASP A 111 4.83 4.93 23.52
N MET A 112 5.60 3.84 23.38
CA MET A 112 5.29 2.79 22.41
C MET A 112 3.96 2.08 22.70
N ASP A 113 3.62 1.85 23.97
CA ASP A 113 2.38 1.15 24.32
C ASP A 113 1.16 2.03 24.06
N SER A 114 1.25 3.30 24.39
CA SER A 114 0.23 4.29 24.04
C SER A 114 0.05 4.42 22.52
N LYS A 115 1.13 4.42 21.74
CA LYS A 115 1.06 4.41 20.29
C LYS A 115 0.31 3.18 19.75
N ARG A 116 0.63 1.99 20.27
CA ARG A 116 -0.05 0.74 19.90
C ARG A 116 -1.54 0.80 20.23
N GLN A 117 -1.89 1.28 21.41
CA GLN A 117 -3.30 1.43 21.80
C GLN A 117 -4.06 2.35 20.85
N VAL A 118 -3.49 3.52 20.52
CA VAL A 118 -4.14 4.47 19.60
C VAL A 118 -4.31 3.86 18.20
N VAL A 119 -3.30 3.17 17.68
CA VAL A 119 -3.40 2.52 16.37
C VAL A 119 -4.43 1.39 16.39
N THR A 120 -4.47 0.59 17.46
CA THR A 120 -5.46 -0.48 17.64
C THR A 120 -6.88 0.10 17.67
N ALA A 121 -7.12 1.13 18.48
CA ALA A 121 -8.41 1.80 18.56
C ALA A 121 -8.85 2.39 17.20
N ALA A 122 -7.92 2.96 16.44
CA ALA A 122 -8.21 3.47 15.11
C ALA A 122 -8.61 2.36 14.12
N LEU A 123 -7.94 1.20 14.18
CA LEU A 123 -8.31 0.03 13.37
C LEU A 123 -9.67 -0.54 13.74
N GLU A 124 -9.97 -0.62 15.03
CA GLU A 124 -11.29 -1.05 15.54
C GLU A 124 -12.41 -0.09 15.10
N GLN A 125 -12.18 1.22 15.20
CA GLN A 125 -13.12 2.24 14.73
C GLN A 125 -13.36 2.13 13.22
N ALA A 126 -12.32 1.82 12.44
CA ALA A 126 -12.40 1.58 11.02
C ALA A 126 -12.98 0.20 10.67
N ARG A 127 -13.31 -0.63 11.67
CA ARG A 127 -13.80 -2.01 11.52
C ARG A 127 -12.87 -2.88 10.67
N ILE A 128 -11.57 -2.75 10.90
CA ILE A 128 -10.54 -3.58 10.27
C ILE A 128 -10.27 -4.76 11.20
N ASN A 129 -10.88 -5.89 10.92
CA ASN A 129 -10.72 -7.12 11.70
C ASN A 129 -9.63 -8.03 11.15
N ASP A 130 -9.36 -7.93 9.84
CA ASP A 130 -8.40 -8.77 9.13
C ASP A 130 -7.49 -7.91 8.25
N LEU A 131 -6.25 -8.36 8.08
CA LEU A 131 -5.31 -7.74 7.17
C LEU A 131 -5.76 -7.93 5.72
N PRO A 132 -5.95 -6.86 4.94
CA PRO A 132 -6.31 -6.98 3.55
C PRO A 132 -5.18 -7.65 2.75
N ARG A 133 -5.52 -8.50 1.79
CA ARG A 133 -4.50 -9.13 0.91
C ARG A 133 -3.70 -8.12 0.11
N THR A 134 -4.27 -6.99 -0.17
CA THR A 134 -3.66 -5.86 -0.90
C THR A 134 -4.17 -4.58 -0.27
N PRO A 135 -3.35 -3.50 -0.27
CA PRO A 135 -3.84 -2.20 0.17
C PRO A 135 -5.15 -1.84 -0.53
N ASP A 136 -6.19 -1.54 0.25
CA ASP A 136 -7.56 -1.32 -0.23
C ASP A 136 -8.08 0.11 0.00
N GLY A 137 -7.30 0.96 0.67
CA GLY A 137 -7.62 2.37 0.91
C GLY A 137 -8.45 2.64 2.16
N ARG A 138 -8.84 1.61 2.93
CA ARG A 138 -9.67 1.79 4.13
C ARG A 138 -8.93 2.41 5.29
N HIS A 139 -7.72 1.93 5.60
CA HIS A 139 -6.93 2.45 6.70
C HIS A 139 -5.44 2.31 6.44
N ILE A 140 -4.69 3.42 6.65
CA ILE A 140 -3.26 3.49 6.32
C ILE A 140 -2.42 2.47 7.08
N ALA A 141 -2.72 2.18 8.35
CA ALA A 141 -1.97 1.20 9.15
C ALA A 141 -2.14 -0.23 8.59
N ALA A 142 -3.37 -0.63 8.26
CA ALA A 142 -3.64 -1.93 7.65
C ALA A 142 -3.01 -2.04 6.26
N ASP A 143 -3.10 -0.97 5.48
CA ASP A 143 -2.57 -0.97 4.12
C ASP A 143 -1.04 -0.94 4.07
N LEU A 144 -0.38 -0.28 5.02
CA LEU A 144 1.07 -0.34 5.18
C LEU A 144 1.54 -1.76 5.54
N MET A 145 0.85 -2.43 6.47
CA MET A 145 1.10 -3.84 6.78
C MET A 145 0.88 -4.74 5.55
N ALA A 146 -0.25 -4.58 4.86
CA ALA A 146 -0.56 -5.36 3.66
C ALA A 146 0.46 -5.12 2.54
N PHE A 147 0.95 -3.90 2.39
CA PHE A 147 2.00 -3.55 1.45
C PHE A 147 3.30 -4.28 1.77
N TYR A 148 3.73 -4.27 3.03
CA TYR A 148 4.92 -4.97 3.49
C TYR A 148 4.80 -6.48 3.30
N PHE A 149 3.73 -7.13 3.79
CA PHE A 149 3.58 -8.58 3.73
C PHE A 149 3.44 -9.16 2.32
N ARG A 150 3.35 -8.32 1.32
CA ARG A 150 3.42 -8.72 -0.10
C ARG A 150 4.83 -8.61 -0.70
N SER A 151 5.78 -8.10 0.04
CA SER A 151 7.17 -7.94 -0.43
C SER A 151 7.97 -9.25 -0.34
N SER A 152 9.06 -9.33 -1.10
CA SER A 152 10.05 -10.40 -0.98
C SER A 152 10.67 -10.43 0.42
N ASP A 153 10.94 -9.26 0.99
CA ASP A 153 11.56 -9.12 2.31
C ASP A 153 10.69 -9.72 3.42
N ALA A 154 9.36 -9.57 3.32
CA ALA A 154 8.42 -10.23 4.24
C ALA A 154 8.43 -11.74 4.07
N ASN A 155 8.50 -12.25 2.84
CA ASN A 155 8.63 -13.68 2.57
C ASN A 155 9.91 -14.22 3.17
N ASP A 156 11.04 -13.54 2.99
CA ASP A 156 12.33 -13.96 3.53
C ASP A 156 12.35 -13.97 5.06
N LEU A 157 11.72 -12.96 5.69
CA LEU A 157 11.56 -12.92 7.13
C LEU A 157 10.69 -14.08 7.65
N CYS A 158 9.56 -14.34 7.01
CA CYS A 158 8.70 -15.47 7.35
C CYS A 158 9.41 -16.81 7.16
N TYR A 159 10.20 -16.97 6.10
CA TYR A 159 10.99 -18.17 5.86
C TYR A 159 12.04 -18.39 6.95
N ARG A 160 12.77 -17.35 7.34
CA ARG A 160 13.72 -17.41 8.45
C ARG A 160 13.05 -17.82 9.75
N ALA A 161 11.92 -17.20 10.08
CA ALA A 161 11.16 -17.52 11.29
C ALA A 161 10.60 -18.96 11.28
N ALA A 162 10.08 -19.42 10.13
CA ALA A 162 9.46 -20.74 10.02
C ALA A 162 10.48 -21.89 9.91
N ILE A 163 11.63 -21.67 9.27
CA ILE A 163 12.60 -22.72 8.94
C ILE A 163 13.86 -22.61 9.81
N GLY A 164 14.07 -21.49 10.51
CA GLY A 164 15.26 -21.26 11.35
C GLY A 164 16.57 -21.16 10.56
N ARG A 165 16.52 -20.80 9.27
CA ARG A 165 17.67 -20.70 8.38
C ARG A 165 17.73 -19.32 7.75
N ASP A 166 18.91 -18.72 7.75
CA ASP A 166 19.18 -17.42 7.12
C ASP A 166 19.23 -17.48 5.58
N LEU A 167 19.32 -18.68 5.01
CA LEU A 167 19.36 -18.91 3.57
C LEU A 167 18.25 -19.89 3.18
N CYS A 168 17.53 -19.57 2.11
CA CYS A 168 16.79 -20.59 1.37
C CYS A 168 17.69 -21.79 1.17
N ARG A 169 17.13 -23.01 1.20
CA ARG A 169 17.89 -24.24 0.97
C ARG A 169 18.94 -23.97 -0.08
N GLY A 170 20.22 -23.99 0.35
CA GLY A 170 21.31 -23.96 -0.60
C GLY A 170 21.04 -25.03 -1.62
N LEU A 171 21.21 -24.69 -2.86
CA LEU A 171 21.13 -25.65 -3.96
C LEU A 171 22.34 -26.59 -3.97
N ASP A 172 23.03 -26.72 -2.82
CA ASP A 172 24.16 -27.60 -2.63
C ASP A 172 23.78 -29.05 -3.03
N GLY A 173 24.41 -29.53 -4.06
CA GLY A 173 24.12 -30.82 -4.65
C GLY A 173 23.03 -30.85 -5.72
N SER A 174 22.41 -29.67 -6.08
CA SER A 174 21.44 -29.63 -7.19
C SER A 174 22.05 -29.94 -8.55
N GLU A 175 23.37 -29.79 -8.69
CA GLU A 175 24.14 -30.15 -9.90
C GLU A 175 24.47 -31.63 -9.97
N GLN A 176 24.26 -32.37 -8.89
CA GLN A 176 24.50 -33.80 -8.85
C GLN A 176 23.31 -34.53 -9.48
N ALA A 177 23.59 -35.47 -10.37
CA ALA A 177 22.54 -36.31 -10.92
C ALA A 177 21.79 -37.03 -9.78
N PRO A 178 20.45 -37.06 -9.79
CA PRO A 178 19.67 -37.73 -8.77
C PRO A 178 20.07 -39.20 -8.71
N ALA A 179 20.19 -39.74 -7.49
CA ALA A 179 20.51 -41.17 -7.33
C ALA A 179 19.48 -42.03 -8.09
N PRO A 180 19.93 -43.12 -8.76
CA PRO A 180 19.02 -44.01 -9.48
C PRO A 180 17.93 -44.52 -8.55
N LEU A 181 16.69 -44.48 -8.98
CA LEU A 181 15.59 -45.09 -8.21
C LEU A 181 15.91 -46.58 -8.02
N LYS A 182 15.99 -46.99 -6.76
CA LYS A 182 16.07 -48.44 -6.45
C LYS A 182 14.80 -49.08 -6.97
N GLY A 183 14.91 -49.86 -8.05
CA GLY A 183 13.80 -50.63 -8.59
C GLY A 183 13.14 -51.45 -7.47
N ARG A 184 11.84 -51.33 -7.35
CA ARG A 184 11.05 -52.32 -6.58
C ARG A 184 11.15 -53.65 -7.37
N ALA A 185 11.83 -54.60 -6.78
CA ALA A 185 11.74 -56.00 -7.18
C ALA A 185 10.35 -56.52 -6.87
#